data_40c0696b34ef29a7ec9caf8684152657
#
_entry.id   40c0696b34ef29a7ec9caf8684152657
#
_cell.length_a   1.000
_cell.length_b   1.000
_cell.length_c   1.000
_cell.angle_alpha   90.00
_cell.angle_beta   90.00
_cell.angle_gamma   90.00
#
_symmetry.space_group_name_H-M   'P 1'
#
loop_
_entity.id
_entity.type
_entity.pdbx_description
1 polymer ?
#
loop_
_entity_poly.entity_id
_entity_poly.type
_entity_poly.pdbx_seq_one_letter_code
_entity_poly.pdbx_strand_id
1 'polypeptide(L)'
;LIRCDFNVPIKEGKIVDDTRLVGAIPTIQYALDHNAKVILMSDLGRVKEKADLEKNNLAPVAVRLSELLNKEVKFVNATRGEELENAINNMNDGDVILMQNTRYEDLDGKKESSNDPELGAYWASLGDVYVNDAFGTIHRAHASNVGIPTNLQETSAFGFLIEKELNALSILD
;
A
#
# COMPACT_ATOMS: atom_id res chain seq x y z
N LEU A 1 5.74 -5.28 -4.41
CA LEU A 1 4.93 -4.73 -3.32
C LEU A 1 5.38 -3.31 -2.98
N ILE A 2 4.49 -2.36 -3.05
CA ILE A 2 4.76 -0.98 -2.63
C ILE A 2 3.78 -0.61 -1.51
N ARG A 3 4.31 -0.35 -0.31
CA ARG A 3 3.53 0.17 0.81
C ARG A 3 3.49 1.68 0.71
N CYS A 4 2.32 2.22 0.47
CA CYS A 4 2.10 3.66 0.27
C CYS A 4 1.36 4.27 1.45
N ASP A 5 1.32 5.60 1.48
CA ASP A 5 0.46 6.35 2.38
C ASP A 5 -0.67 6.96 1.56
N PHE A 6 -1.79 6.26 1.51
CA PHE A 6 -3.01 6.70 0.84
C PHE A 6 -4.10 7.07 1.85
N ASN A 7 -3.68 7.45 3.05
CA ASN A 7 -4.59 7.89 4.10
C ASN A 7 -5.03 9.33 3.81
N VAL A 8 -5.98 9.47 2.92
CA VAL A 8 -6.47 10.75 2.40
C VAL A 8 -7.91 11.01 2.85
N PRO A 9 -8.32 12.29 2.97
CA PRO A 9 -9.69 12.59 3.33
C PRO A 9 -10.66 12.25 2.19
N ILE A 10 -11.70 11.52 2.53
CA ILE A 10 -12.76 11.12 1.59
C ILE A 10 -14.10 11.62 2.11
N LYS A 11 -14.87 12.31 1.27
CA LYS A 11 -16.23 12.74 1.55
C LYS A 11 -17.18 12.25 0.47
N GLU A 12 -18.26 11.60 0.86
CA GLU A 12 -19.29 11.10 -0.04
C GLU A 12 -18.73 10.26 -1.18
N GLY A 13 -17.74 9.41 -0.86
CA GLY A 13 -17.08 8.53 -1.82
C GLY A 13 -16.09 9.22 -2.75
N LYS A 14 -15.76 10.50 -2.52
CA LYS A 14 -14.82 11.27 -3.32
C LYS A 14 -13.63 11.73 -2.51
N ILE A 15 -12.45 11.69 -3.11
CA ILE A 15 -11.22 12.16 -2.49
C ILE A 15 -11.21 13.68 -2.49
N VAL A 16 -11.04 14.28 -1.31
CA VAL A 16 -11.04 15.73 -1.11
C VAL A 16 -9.65 16.32 -1.37
N ASP A 17 -8.60 15.59 -1.00
CA ASP A 17 -7.20 16.02 -1.17
C ASP A 17 -6.38 14.81 -1.62
N ASP A 18 -5.77 14.90 -2.80
CA ASP A 18 -5.00 13.81 -3.41
C ASP A 18 -3.48 13.98 -3.29
N THR A 19 -3.00 14.92 -2.47
CA THR A 19 -1.57 15.23 -2.35
C THR A 19 -0.72 13.99 -2.08
N ARG A 20 -1.17 13.10 -1.20
CA ARG A 20 -0.45 11.87 -0.89
C ARG A 20 -0.42 10.89 -2.04
N LEU A 21 -1.48 10.85 -2.86
CA LEU A 21 -1.53 10.02 -4.05
C LEU A 21 -0.53 10.54 -5.10
N VAL A 22 -0.52 11.85 -5.32
CA VAL A 22 0.43 12.49 -6.23
C VAL A 22 1.87 12.20 -5.79
N GLY A 23 2.13 12.26 -4.48
CA GLY A 23 3.45 11.97 -3.91
C GLY A 23 3.95 10.54 -4.13
N ALA A 24 3.05 9.59 -4.33
CA ALA A 24 3.41 8.19 -4.59
C ALA A 24 3.67 7.91 -6.08
N ILE A 25 3.24 8.78 -6.99
CA ILE A 25 3.35 8.55 -8.43
C ILE A 25 4.80 8.32 -8.89
N PRO A 26 5.82 9.08 -8.46
CA PRO A 26 7.19 8.84 -8.90
C PRO A 26 7.67 7.41 -8.63
N THR A 27 7.39 6.85 -7.45
CA THR A 27 7.78 5.48 -7.09
C THR A 27 7.04 4.45 -7.94
N ILE A 28 5.74 4.64 -8.12
CA ILE A 28 4.92 3.74 -8.94
C ILE A 28 5.38 3.78 -10.39
N GLN A 29 5.60 4.98 -10.93
CA GLN A 29 6.03 5.15 -12.32
C GLN A 29 7.42 4.55 -12.55
N TYR A 30 8.35 4.72 -11.60
CA TYR A 30 9.65 4.10 -11.68
C TYR A 30 9.54 2.58 -11.83
N ALA A 31 8.70 1.94 -11.02
CA ALA A 31 8.49 0.50 -11.11
C ALA A 31 7.87 0.11 -12.46
N LEU A 32 6.90 0.88 -12.95
CA LEU A 32 6.27 0.61 -14.24
C LEU A 32 7.25 0.77 -15.41
N ASP A 33 8.13 1.77 -15.34
CA ASP A 33 9.17 1.99 -16.36
C ASP A 33 10.18 0.85 -16.42
N HIS A 34 10.27 0.05 -15.35
CA HIS A 34 11.13 -1.14 -15.29
C HIS A 34 10.33 -2.43 -15.49
N ASN A 35 9.13 -2.34 -16.09
CA ASN A 35 8.27 -3.48 -16.41
C ASN A 35 7.85 -4.32 -15.21
N ALA A 36 7.74 -3.71 -14.04
CA ALA A 36 7.32 -4.43 -12.84
C ALA A 36 5.81 -4.70 -12.84
N LYS A 37 5.42 -5.75 -12.14
CA LYS A 37 4.04 -5.98 -11.71
C LYS A 37 3.90 -5.30 -10.37
N VAL A 38 3.04 -4.28 -10.29
CA VAL A 38 2.96 -3.41 -9.11
C VAL A 38 1.75 -3.77 -8.27
N ILE A 39 2.01 -4.11 -7.00
CA ILE A 39 0.97 -4.39 -6.01
C ILE A 39 1.06 -3.30 -4.96
N LEU A 40 0.05 -2.43 -4.91
CA LEU A 40 -0.02 -1.32 -3.97
C LEU A 40 -0.80 -1.72 -2.73
N MET A 41 -0.32 -1.26 -1.58
CA MET A 41 -0.98 -1.49 -0.30
C MET A 41 -0.89 -0.24 0.57
N SER A 42 -1.95 0.03 1.31
CA SER A 42 -2.03 1.18 2.22
C SER A 42 -3.07 0.94 3.29
N ASP A 43 -2.94 1.66 4.40
CA ASP A 43 -4.03 1.81 5.34
C ASP A 43 -4.85 3.08 5.01
N LEU A 44 -6.05 3.14 5.59
CA LEU A 44 -6.93 4.31 5.51
C LEU A 44 -7.75 4.35 6.80
N GLY A 45 -7.47 5.33 7.65
CA GLY A 45 -8.12 5.44 8.94
C GLY A 45 -7.85 4.24 9.85
N ARG A 46 -8.74 3.99 10.77
CA ARG A 46 -8.68 2.83 11.67
C ARG A 46 -9.92 1.97 11.47
N VAL A 47 -9.77 0.67 11.59
CA VAL A 47 -10.86 -0.29 11.49
C VAL A 47 -11.01 -1.00 12.83
N LYS A 48 -12.05 -0.62 13.58
CA LYS A 48 -12.35 -1.16 14.91
C LYS A 48 -13.64 -1.96 14.91
N GLU A 49 -14.55 -1.64 14.00
CA GLU A 49 -15.87 -2.29 13.89
C GLU A 49 -16.30 -2.39 12.43
N LYS A 50 -17.34 -3.17 12.16
CA LYS A 50 -17.81 -3.43 10.79
C LYS A 50 -18.20 -2.18 10.02
N ALA A 51 -18.74 -1.15 10.69
CA ALA A 51 -19.11 0.11 10.06
C ALA A 51 -17.91 0.81 9.43
N ASP A 52 -16.71 0.60 9.98
CA ASP A 52 -15.48 1.20 9.47
C ASP A 52 -15.03 0.62 8.12
N LEU A 53 -15.47 -0.60 7.78
CA LEU A 53 -15.11 -1.23 6.51
C LEU A 53 -15.63 -0.44 5.31
N GLU A 54 -16.87 0.05 5.38
CA GLU A 54 -17.45 0.85 4.31
C GLU A 54 -16.85 2.26 4.28
N LYS A 55 -16.70 2.86 5.45
CA LYS A 55 -16.16 4.21 5.62
C LYS A 55 -14.73 4.34 5.13
N ASN A 56 -13.91 3.31 5.37
CA ASN A 56 -12.48 3.31 5.09
C ASN A 56 -12.11 2.37 3.92
N ASN A 57 -12.98 2.29 2.92
CA ASN A 57 -12.76 1.51 1.71
C ASN A 57 -11.82 2.26 0.75
N LEU A 58 -10.81 1.58 0.21
CA LEU A 58 -9.84 2.18 -0.70
C LEU A 58 -10.28 2.26 -2.16
N ALA A 59 -11.47 1.77 -2.52
CA ALA A 59 -11.93 1.81 -3.91
C ALA A 59 -11.84 3.20 -4.57
N PRO A 60 -12.22 4.31 -3.92
CA PRO A 60 -12.06 5.65 -4.50
C PRO A 60 -10.61 6.02 -4.80
N VAL A 61 -9.67 5.50 -4.01
CA VAL A 61 -8.24 5.73 -4.22
C VAL A 61 -7.78 5.09 -5.54
N ALA A 62 -8.25 3.87 -5.84
CA ALA A 62 -7.92 3.19 -7.09
C ALA A 62 -8.40 3.99 -8.31
N VAL A 63 -9.58 4.57 -8.23
CA VAL A 63 -10.14 5.41 -9.31
C VAL A 63 -9.25 6.64 -9.55
N ARG A 64 -8.87 7.34 -8.48
CA ARG A 64 -8.04 8.54 -8.61
C ARG A 64 -6.62 8.21 -9.09
N LEU A 65 -6.04 7.12 -8.61
CA LEU A 65 -4.73 6.68 -9.09
C LEU A 65 -4.75 6.35 -10.58
N SER A 66 -5.83 5.72 -11.05
CA SER A 66 -5.99 5.42 -12.47
C SER A 66 -5.96 6.70 -13.33
N GLU A 67 -6.59 7.76 -12.85
CA GLU A 67 -6.57 9.06 -13.52
C GLU A 67 -5.16 9.67 -13.51
N LEU A 68 -4.49 9.66 -12.36
CA LEU A 68 -3.15 10.23 -12.19
C LEU A 68 -2.09 9.49 -13.01
N LEU A 69 -2.19 8.17 -13.13
CA LEU A 69 -1.24 7.35 -13.88
C LEU A 69 -1.61 7.24 -15.36
N ASN A 70 -2.80 7.71 -15.76
CA ASN A 70 -3.36 7.48 -17.08
C ASN A 70 -3.29 6.00 -17.48
N LYS A 71 -3.62 5.14 -16.53
CA LYS A 71 -3.54 3.68 -16.65
C LYS A 71 -4.50 3.06 -15.65
N GLU A 72 -5.15 1.94 -16.01
CA GLU A 72 -6.03 1.25 -15.09
C GLU A 72 -5.25 0.73 -13.86
N VAL A 73 -5.73 1.12 -12.68
CA VAL A 73 -5.33 0.53 -11.40
C VAL A 73 -6.48 -0.38 -10.97
N LYS A 74 -6.25 -1.68 -11.02
CA LYS A 74 -7.25 -2.67 -10.64
C LYS A 74 -7.40 -2.71 -9.13
N PHE A 75 -8.60 -2.41 -8.64
CA PHE A 75 -8.90 -2.54 -7.22
C PHE A 75 -9.31 -3.97 -6.90
N VAL A 76 -8.65 -4.59 -5.92
CA VAL A 76 -9.00 -5.92 -5.43
C VAL A 76 -9.56 -5.76 -4.01
N ASN A 77 -10.83 -6.07 -3.84
CA ASN A 77 -11.53 -5.92 -2.56
C ASN A 77 -11.20 -7.07 -1.60
N ALA A 78 -9.91 -7.24 -1.31
CA ALA A 78 -9.41 -8.28 -0.43
C ALA A 78 -8.05 -7.89 0.13
N THR A 79 -7.75 -8.34 1.35
CA THR A 79 -6.44 -8.20 1.98
C THR A 79 -5.70 -9.54 2.02
N ARG A 80 -6.38 -10.63 1.71
CA ARG A 80 -5.83 -11.98 1.59
C ARG A 80 -6.80 -12.87 0.83
N GLY A 81 -6.37 -14.05 0.50
CA GLY A 81 -7.22 -15.12 -0.02
C GLY A 81 -7.13 -15.26 -1.53
N GLU A 82 -7.99 -16.15 -2.05
CA GLU A 82 -7.96 -16.62 -3.43
C GLU A 82 -8.20 -15.50 -4.44
N GLU A 83 -9.12 -14.58 -4.15
CA GLU A 83 -9.41 -13.47 -5.06
C GLU A 83 -8.18 -12.61 -5.31
N LEU A 84 -7.44 -12.26 -4.24
CA LEU A 84 -6.22 -11.48 -4.33
C LEU A 84 -5.12 -12.26 -5.04
N GLU A 85 -4.92 -13.51 -4.67
CA GLU A 85 -3.89 -14.37 -5.24
C GLU A 85 -4.10 -14.59 -6.73
N ASN A 86 -5.35 -14.84 -7.17
CA ASN A 86 -5.69 -15.02 -8.58
C ASN A 86 -5.47 -13.72 -9.37
N ALA A 87 -5.83 -12.57 -8.79
CA ALA A 87 -5.61 -11.28 -9.43
C ALA A 87 -4.12 -11.04 -9.67
N ILE A 88 -3.28 -11.37 -8.69
CA ILE A 88 -1.82 -11.22 -8.79
C ILE A 88 -1.25 -12.20 -9.83
N ASN A 89 -1.69 -13.45 -9.82
CA ASN A 89 -1.21 -14.47 -10.76
C ASN A 89 -1.57 -14.15 -12.21
N ASN A 90 -2.60 -13.36 -12.45
CA ASN A 90 -3.04 -12.94 -13.78
C ASN A 90 -2.44 -11.60 -14.23
N MET A 91 -1.56 -11.00 -13.43
CA MET A 91 -0.90 -9.75 -13.80
C MET A 91 0.10 -9.95 -14.92
N ASN A 92 0.13 -8.98 -15.83
CA ASN A 92 1.19 -8.84 -16.82
C ASN A 92 2.17 -7.75 -16.39
N ASP A 93 3.35 -7.73 -16.98
CA ASP A 93 4.33 -6.67 -16.73
C ASP A 93 3.71 -5.31 -17.01
N GLY A 94 3.86 -4.38 -16.07
CA GLY A 94 3.28 -3.05 -16.16
C GLY A 94 1.86 -2.93 -15.63
N ASP A 95 1.26 -4.01 -15.13
CA ASP A 95 -0.05 -3.94 -14.48
C ASP A 95 0.07 -3.43 -13.04
N VAL A 96 -0.99 -2.76 -12.58
CA VAL A 96 -1.07 -2.22 -11.22
C VAL A 96 -2.33 -2.71 -10.52
N ILE A 97 -2.16 -3.24 -9.33
CA ILE A 97 -3.25 -3.64 -8.44
C ILE A 97 -3.16 -2.82 -7.15
N LEU A 98 -4.31 -2.35 -6.64
CA LEU A 98 -4.44 -1.82 -5.29
C LEU A 98 -5.25 -2.81 -4.46
N MET A 99 -4.67 -3.31 -3.37
CA MET A 99 -5.37 -4.15 -2.40
C MET A 99 -6.32 -3.31 -1.54
N GLN A 100 -7.26 -3.97 -0.88
CA GLN A 100 -8.10 -3.31 0.12
C GLN A 100 -7.27 -2.85 1.33
N ASN A 101 -7.79 -1.89 2.06
CA ASN A 101 -7.21 -1.29 3.25
C ASN A 101 -6.57 -2.34 4.17
N THR A 102 -5.26 -2.21 4.41
CA THR A 102 -4.51 -3.16 5.27
C THR A 102 -5.08 -3.27 6.68
N ARG A 103 -5.70 -2.20 7.16
CA ARG A 103 -6.34 -2.17 8.50
C ARG A 103 -7.61 -3.01 8.58
N TYR A 104 -8.14 -3.52 7.47
CA TYR A 104 -9.23 -4.50 7.53
C TYR A 104 -8.81 -5.74 8.32
N GLU A 105 -7.51 -6.05 8.35
CA GLU A 105 -6.96 -7.13 9.16
C GLU A 105 -6.98 -6.83 10.66
N ASP A 106 -7.22 -5.58 11.05
CA ASP A 106 -7.35 -5.19 12.47
C ASP A 106 -8.74 -5.50 13.03
N LEU A 107 -9.74 -5.74 12.19
CA LEU A 107 -11.10 -6.04 12.65
C LEU A 107 -11.15 -7.31 13.52
N ASP A 108 -10.31 -8.28 13.17
CA ASP A 108 -10.24 -9.55 13.91
C ASP A 108 -8.79 -9.78 14.36
N GLY A 109 -8.50 -9.45 15.62
CA GLY A 109 -7.21 -9.69 16.24
C GLY A 109 -6.14 -8.64 16.01
N LYS A 110 -6.46 -7.50 15.42
CA LYS A 110 -5.53 -6.38 15.18
C LYS A 110 -4.24 -6.80 14.47
N LYS A 111 -4.34 -7.66 13.48
CA LYS A 111 -3.18 -8.30 12.85
C LYS A 111 -2.25 -7.33 12.13
N GLU A 112 -2.77 -6.28 11.51
CA GLU A 112 -1.93 -5.25 10.89
C GLU A 112 -1.21 -4.42 11.95
N SER A 113 -1.95 -3.83 12.88
CA SER A 113 -1.38 -2.91 13.88
C SER A 113 -0.51 -3.59 14.93
N SER A 114 -0.71 -4.89 15.16
CA SER A 114 0.11 -5.66 16.09
C SER A 114 1.31 -6.35 15.43
N ASN A 115 1.51 -6.13 14.12
CA ASN A 115 2.59 -6.78 13.37
C ASN A 115 2.52 -8.31 13.46
N ASP A 116 1.37 -8.89 13.13
CA ASP A 116 1.19 -10.34 13.16
C ASP A 116 2.18 -11.02 12.22
N PRO A 117 3.00 -11.99 12.73
CA PRO A 117 4.04 -12.63 11.91
C PRO A 117 3.49 -13.42 10.71
N GLU A 118 2.35 -14.06 10.86
CA GLU A 118 1.73 -14.83 9.77
C GLU A 118 1.24 -13.91 8.66
N LEU A 119 0.67 -12.76 9.02
CA LEU A 119 0.19 -11.78 8.06
C LEU A 119 1.35 -11.18 7.27
N GLY A 120 2.43 -10.79 7.97
CA GLY A 120 3.63 -10.27 7.32
C GLY A 120 4.27 -11.26 6.36
N ALA A 121 4.38 -12.52 6.78
CA ALA A 121 4.91 -13.60 5.93
C ALA A 121 4.01 -13.85 4.71
N TYR A 122 2.69 -13.85 4.92
CA TYR A 122 1.72 -14.04 3.83
C TYR A 122 1.84 -12.93 2.78
N TRP A 123 1.81 -11.67 3.22
CA TRP A 123 1.93 -10.56 2.29
C TRP A 123 3.28 -10.57 1.57
N ALA A 124 4.37 -10.91 2.27
CA ALA A 124 5.69 -11.04 1.64
C ALA A 124 5.70 -12.08 0.52
N SER A 125 4.91 -13.13 0.65
CA SER A 125 4.80 -14.18 -0.36
C SER A 125 4.14 -13.73 -1.66
N LEU A 126 3.45 -12.58 -1.64
CA LEU A 126 2.72 -12.07 -2.79
C LEU A 126 3.62 -11.37 -3.81
N GLY A 127 4.86 -11.06 -3.47
CA GLY A 127 5.78 -10.36 -4.36
C GLY A 127 7.23 -10.73 -4.11
N ASP A 128 8.11 -10.26 -4.99
CA ASP A 128 9.54 -10.54 -4.94
C ASP A 128 10.35 -9.44 -4.26
N VAL A 129 9.84 -8.20 -4.33
CA VAL A 129 10.51 -7.00 -3.82
C VAL A 129 9.50 -6.18 -3.02
N TYR A 130 9.98 -5.55 -1.97
CA TYR A 130 9.17 -4.66 -1.14
C TYR A 130 9.78 -3.25 -1.14
N VAL A 131 8.93 -2.24 -1.35
CA VAL A 131 9.31 -0.83 -1.26
C VAL A 131 8.37 -0.15 -0.27
N ASN A 132 8.93 0.55 0.71
CA ASN A 132 8.13 1.37 1.64
C ASN A 132 8.20 2.83 1.21
N ASP A 133 7.07 3.38 0.79
CA ASP A 133 6.91 4.78 0.38
C ASP A 133 5.94 5.52 1.31
N ALA A 134 5.79 5.04 2.54
CA ALA A 134 4.87 5.58 3.53
C ALA A 134 5.62 6.12 4.75
N PHE A 135 6.27 7.28 4.58
CA PHE A 135 7.10 7.89 5.64
C PHE A 135 6.36 8.02 6.97
N GLY A 136 5.11 8.45 6.95
CA GLY A 136 4.32 8.64 8.16
C GLY A 136 4.09 7.38 8.99
N THR A 137 4.37 6.20 8.44
CA THR A 137 4.18 4.90 9.12
C THR A 137 5.49 4.21 9.53
N ILE A 138 6.65 4.74 9.16
CA ILE A 138 7.93 4.06 9.41
C ILE A 138 8.26 3.92 10.89
N HIS A 139 7.70 4.75 11.75
CA HIS A 139 7.87 4.67 13.19
C HIS A 139 6.91 3.69 13.88
N ARG A 140 5.99 3.09 13.12
CA ARG A 140 5.03 2.11 13.63
C ARG A 140 5.44 0.70 13.21
N ALA A 141 5.22 -0.27 14.11
CA ALA A 141 5.50 -1.67 13.81
C ALA A 141 4.20 -2.36 13.36
N HIS A 142 3.84 -2.20 12.09
CA HIS A 142 2.70 -2.87 11.47
C HIS A 142 3.17 -4.05 10.60
N ALA A 143 2.27 -5.00 10.30
CA ALA A 143 2.63 -6.12 9.42
C ALA A 143 3.04 -5.64 8.03
N SER A 144 2.40 -4.60 7.50
CA SER A 144 2.70 -4.08 6.16
C SER A 144 4.02 -3.30 6.08
N ASN A 145 4.51 -2.70 7.17
CA ASN A 145 5.74 -1.90 7.13
C ASN A 145 6.94 -2.54 7.81
N VAL A 146 6.75 -3.50 8.69
CA VAL A 146 7.83 -4.23 9.38
C VAL A 146 7.79 -5.71 9.05
N GLY A 147 6.62 -6.33 9.11
CA GLY A 147 6.47 -7.78 8.88
C GLY A 147 6.87 -8.21 7.48
N ILE A 148 6.47 -7.46 6.45
CA ILE A 148 6.83 -7.77 5.07
C ILE A 148 8.34 -7.66 4.85
N PRO A 149 9.00 -6.52 5.14
CA PRO A 149 10.45 -6.43 4.92
C PRO A 149 11.26 -7.39 5.79
N THR A 150 10.76 -7.81 6.95
CA THR A 150 11.40 -8.85 7.75
C THR A 150 11.52 -10.16 6.96
N ASN A 151 10.57 -10.46 6.10
CA ASN A 151 10.57 -11.66 5.26
C ASN A 151 11.20 -11.45 3.88
N LEU A 152 11.51 -10.20 3.49
CA LEU A 152 12.11 -9.83 2.21
C LEU A 152 13.31 -8.90 2.40
N GLN A 153 14.17 -9.18 3.38
CA GLN A 153 15.27 -8.28 3.77
C GLN A 153 16.22 -7.90 2.64
N GLU A 154 16.57 -8.84 1.76
CA GLU A 154 17.51 -8.59 0.67
C GLU A 154 16.90 -7.81 -0.49
N THR A 155 15.58 -7.75 -0.58
CA THR A 155 14.86 -7.13 -1.68
C THR A 155 13.96 -5.98 -1.26
N SER A 156 14.15 -5.48 -0.04
CA SER A 156 13.39 -4.33 0.47
C SER A 156 14.14 -3.03 0.25
N ALA A 157 13.39 -1.95 -0.02
CA ALA A 157 13.93 -0.62 -0.24
C ALA A 157 12.97 0.47 0.23
N PHE A 158 13.49 1.69 0.41
CA PHE A 158 12.68 2.88 0.60
C PHE A 158 12.32 3.47 -0.77
N GLY A 159 11.09 3.99 -0.88
CA GLY A 159 10.66 4.69 -2.09
C GLY A 159 11.15 6.13 -2.15
N PHE A 160 10.88 6.79 -3.28
CA PHE A 160 11.32 8.17 -3.52
C PHE A 160 10.78 9.17 -2.50
N LEU A 161 9.54 8.99 -2.04
CA LEU A 161 8.95 9.87 -1.03
C LEU A 161 9.73 9.80 0.29
N ILE A 162 10.08 8.60 0.74
CA ILE A 162 10.83 8.41 1.98
C ILE A 162 12.25 8.94 1.83
N GLU A 163 12.93 8.66 0.72
CA GLU A 163 14.27 9.20 0.46
C GLU A 163 14.28 10.72 0.52
N LYS A 164 13.30 11.36 -0.10
CA LYS A 164 13.15 12.82 -0.08
C LYS A 164 12.98 13.35 1.35
N GLU A 165 12.14 12.71 2.15
CA GLU A 165 11.90 13.10 3.54
C GLU A 165 13.15 12.91 4.40
N LEU A 166 13.84 11.78 4.25
CA LEU A 166 15.09 11.52 4.98
C LEU A 166 16.19 12.50 4.59
N ASN A 167 16.32 12.84 3.31
CA ASN A 167 17.28 13.83 2.85
C ASN A 167 16.98 15.22 3.42
N ALA A 168 15.71 15.60 3.49
CA ALA A 168 15.30 16.86 4.10
C ALA A 168 15.67 16.92 5.59
N LEU A 169 15.49 15.81 6.32
CA LEU A 169 15.88 15.72 7.73
C LEU A 169 17.40 15.77 7.90
N SER A 170 18.16 15.17 6.99
CA SER A 170 19.62 15.19 7.01
C SER A 170 20.20 16.60 6.83
N ILE A 171 19.55 17.44 6.04
CA ILE A 171 19.97 18.84 5.83
C ILE A 171 19.80 19.67 7.10
N LEU A 172 18.86 19.29 7.97
CA LEU A 172 18.61 20.01 9.23
C LEU A 172 19.60 19.64 10.34
N ASP A 173 20.32 18.56 10.21
CA ASP A 173 21.37 18.12 11.15
C ASP A 173 22.71 18.80 10.80
#